data_2b65095e61d76f695036cf32f489ee0e
#
_entry.id   2b65095e61d76f695036cf32f489ee0e
#
_cell.length_a   1.000
_cell.length_b   1.000
_cell.length_c   1.000
_cell.angle_alpha   90.00
_cell.angle_beta   90.00
_cell.angle_gamma   90.00
#
_symmetry.space_group_name_H-M   'P 1'
#
loop_
_entity.id
_entity.type
_entity.pdbx_description
1 polymer ?
#
loop_
_entity_poly.entity_id
_entity_poly.type
_entity_poly.pdbx_seq_one_letter_code
_entity_poly.pdbx_strand_id
1 'polypeptide(L)'
;FPLIIARNIKNHITWIRRKDTVVSLYPDGLTSWVDINKFILVDTMTDQESIWVMEEFLKSDVSELVVCELHKPIQYSNLRRIILSFKSVGEEKNTTLPIVLLVSSFQIKIIGVESRWYMKPSLLINSSTKKRRSFLEERWELTCSKSRLNLSSWIIKTRQQGYDRRTMNVHKAT
;
A
#
# COMPACT_ATOMS: atom_id res chain seq x y z
N PHE A 1 -2.35 0.69 4.56
CA PHE A 1 -3.04 1.20 3.38
C PHE A 1 -2.81 0.28 2.15
N PRO A 2 -1.57 -0.12 1.80
CA PRO A 2 -1.35 -0.99 0.64
C PRO A 2 -2.15 -2.30 0.68
N LEU A 3 -2.26 -2.96 1.82
CA LEU A 3 -3.04 -4.20 1.98
C LEU A 3 -4.54 -4.00 1.72
N ILE A 4 -5.05 -2.81 1.99
CA ILE A 4 -6.45 -2.46 1.68
C ILE A 4 -6.67 -2.43 0.18
N ILE A 5 -5.73 -1.87 -0.57
CA ILE A 5 -5.77 -1.86 -2.05
C ILE A 5 -5.55 -3.27 -2.59
N ALA A 6 -4.56 -3.98 -2.06
CA ALA A 6 -4.19 -5.34 -2.45
C ALA A 6 -5.36 -6.33 -2.40
N ARG A 7 -6.34 -6.09 -1.52
CA ARG A 7 -7.53 -6.93 -1.37
C ARG A 7 -8.37 -7.05 -2.65
N ASN A 8 -8.36 -6.02 -3.49
CA ASN A 8 -9.15 -5.97 -4.71
C ASN A 8 -8.34 -6.39 -5.96
N ILE A 9 -7.07 -6.74 -5.79
CA ILE A 9 -6.18 -7.14 -6.87
C ILE A 9 -6.48 -8.57 -7.29
N LYS A 10 -6.63 -8.77 -8.60
CA LYS A 10 -6.95 -10.07 -9.18
C LYS A 10 -5.70 -10.86 -9.55
N ASN A 11 -4.66 -10.18 -10.02
CA ASN A 11 -3.38 -10.76 -10.44
C ASN A 11 -2.34 -10.71 -9.31
N HIS A 12 -1.07 -10.66 -9.65
CA HIS A 12 0.01 -10.66 -8.69
C HIS A 12 0.20 -9.30 -8.01
N ILE A 13 0.67 -9.36 -6.77
CA ILE A 13 1.06 -8.24 -5.93
C ILE A 13 2.55 -8.38 -5.67
N THR A 14 3.34 -7.43 -6.13
CA THR A 14 4.77 -7.37 -5.81
C THR A 14 5.00 -6.42 -4.65
N TRP A 15 5.70 -6.91 -3.62
CA TRP A 15 6.10 -6.12 -2.47
C TRP A 15 7.62 -6.11 -2.36
N ILE A 16 8.20 -4.94 -2.58
CA ILE A 16 9.64 -4.69 -2.56
C ILE A 16 10.00 -4.02 -1.26
N ARG A 17 10.91 -4.62 -0.51
CA ARG A 17 11.39 -4.09 0.77
C ARG A 17 12.88 -4.29 0.94
N ARG A 18 13.47 -3.58 1.87
CA ARG A 18 14.85 -3.84 2.26
C ARG A 18 14.91 -4.98 3.27
N LYS A 19 15.89 -5.86 3.11
CA LYS A 19 16.13 -7.01 3.99
C LYS A 19 16.50 -6.61 5.43
N ASP A 20 17.12 -5.44 5.61
CA ASP A 20 17.51 -4.89 6.92
C ASP A 20 16.34 -4.19 7.66
N THR A 21 15.13 -4.23 7.11
CA THR A 21 13.95 -3.68 7.76
C THR A 21 13.59 -4.52 9.00
N VAL A 22 13.51 -3.88 10.16
CA VAL A 22 13.19 -4.53 11.44
C VAL A 22 11.76 -5.13 11.43
N VAL A 23 10.85 -4.52 10.70
CA VAL A 23 9.45 -4.96 10.61
C VAL A 23 9.30 -5.88 9.41
N SER A 24 9.05 -7.14 9.67
CA SER A 24 8.77 -8.14 8.63
C SER A 24 7.28 -8.27 8.39
N LEU A 25 6.90 -8.45 7.12
CA LEU A 25 5.55 -8.89 6.78
C LEU A 25 5.38 -10.34 7.26
N TYR A 26 4.43 -10.54 8.16
CA TYR A 26 4.13 -11.85 8.71
C TYR A 26 3.09 -12.56 7.81
N PRO A 27 3.43 -13.69 7.18
CA PRO A 27 2.57 -14.35 6.19
C PRO A 27 1.17 -14.68 6.71
N ASP A 28 1.06 -15.24 7.92
CA ASP A 28 -0.25 -15.59 8.50
C ASP A 28 -1.13 -14.36 8.73
N GLY A 29 -0.50 -13.21 9.06
CA GLY A 29 -1.22 -11.93 9.17
C GLY A 29 -1.72 -11.41 7.83
N LEU A 30 -1.04 -11.74 6.73
CA LEU A 30 -1.43 -11.34 5.38
C LEU A 30 -2.62 -12.14 4.86
N THR A 31 -2.76 -13.41 5.22
CA THR A 31 -3.84 -14.30 4.72
C THR A 31 -5.23 -13.74 4.98
N SER A 32 -5.41 -12.98 6.05
CA SER A 32 -6.69 -12.31 6.37
C SER A 32 -7.02 -11.12 5.44
N TRP A 33 -6.04 -10.64 4.66
CA TRP A 33 -6.17 -9.49 3.77
C TRP A 33 -6.12 -9.86 2.30
N VAL A 34 -5.21 -10.73 1.93
CA VAL A 34 -4.88 -11.05 0.53
C VAL A 34 -4.67 -12.54 0.35
N ASP A 35 -4.84 -13.01 -0.88
CA ASP A 35 -4.42 -14.35 -1.27
C ASP A 35 -2.89 -14.38 -1.36
N ILE A 36 -2.26 -15.10 -0.44
CA ILE A 36 -0.79 -15.15 -0.33
C ILE A 36 -0.14 -15.79 -1.57
N ASN A 37 -0.86 -16.64 -2.32
CA ASN A 37 -0.35 -17.25 -3.54
C ASN A 37 -0.11 -16.22 -4.67
N LYS A 38 -0.73 -15.04 -4.57
CA LYS A 38 -0.54 -13.93 -5.50
C LYS A 38 0.57 -12.97 -5.06
N PHE A 39 1.18 -13.22 -3.90
CA PHE A 39 2.11 -12.29 -3.28
C PHE A 39 3.55 -12.63 -3.62
N ILE A 40 4.23 -11.72 -4.29
CA ILE A 40 5.65 -11.81 -4.62
C ILE A 40 6.39 -10.87 -3.68
N LEU A 41 7.15 -11.42 -2.73
CA LEU A 41 7.99 -10.64 -1.84
C LEU A 41 9.41 -10.59 -2.36
N VAL A 42 9.95 -9.38 -2.54
CA VAL A 42 11.31 -9.17 -3.02
C VAL A 42 12.12 -8.42 -1.96
N ASP A 43 13.14 -9.09 -1.44
CA ASP A 43 14.09 -8.49 -0.51
C ASP A 43 15.25 -7.86 -1.28
N THR A 44 15.58 -6.62 -0.97
CA THR A 44 16.69 -5.87 -1.57
C THR A 44 17.68 -5.43 -0.50
N MET A 45 18.90 -5.11 -0.90
CA MET A 45 19.95 -4.67 0.02
C MET A 45 20.05 -3.13 0.12
N THR A 46 19.63 -2.43 -0.93
CA THR A 46 19.75 -0.97 -1.01
C THR A 46 18.47 -0.34 -1.59
N ASP A 47 18.22 0.94 -1.29
CA ASP A 47 17.11 1.69 -1.89
C ASP A 47 17.26 1.79 -3.42
N GLN A 48 18.50 1.83 -3.93
CA GLN A 48 18.78 1.88 -5.37
C GLN A 48 18.35 0.57 -6.06
N GLU A 49 18.63 -0.55 -5.43
CA GLU A 49 18.20 -1.87 -5.89
C GLU A 49 16.67 -1.99 -5.85
N SER A 50 16.02 -1.49 -4.80
CA SER A 50 14.56 -1.46 -4.70
C SER A 50 13.92 -0.70 -5.86
N ILE A 51 14.51 0.43 -6.24
CA ILE A 51 14.05 1.25 -7.38
C ILE A 51 14.25 0.50 -8.70
N TRP A 52 15.40 -0.14 -8.89
CA TRP A 52 15.67 -0.92 -10.09
C TRP A 52 14.71 -2.12 -10.21
N VAL A 53 14.51 -2.88 -9.14
CA VAL A 53 13.56 -4.00 -9.10
C VAL A 53 12.15 -3.51 -9.45
N MET A 54 11.73 -2.37 -8.89
CA MET A 54 10.42 -1.79 -9.20
C MET A 54 10.29 -1.47 -10.69
N GLU A 55 11.31 -0.89 -11.33
CA GLU A 55 11.31 -0.60 -12.77
C GLU A 55 11.16 -1.89 -13.60
N GLU A 56 11.84 -2.97 -13.22
CA GLU A 56 11.74 -4.25 -13.93
C GLU A 56 10.35 -4.89 -13.80
N PHE A 57 9.74 -4.84 -12.62
CA PHE A 57 8.36 -5.31 -12.44
C PHE A 57 7.35 -4.49 -13.23
N LEU A 58 7.56 -3.18 -13.35
CA LEU A 58 6.69 -2.32 -14.18
C LEU A 58 6.76 -2.69 -15.67
N LYS A 59 7.94 -3.07 -16.18
CA LYS A 59 8.14 -3.48 -17.57
C LYS A 59 7.60 -4.89 -17.85
N SER A 60 7.65 -5.78 -16.84
CA SER A 60 7.31 -7.19 -17.01
C SER A 60 5.83 -7.48 -17.17
N ASP A 61 4.94 -6.57 -16.75
CA ASP A 61 3.48 -6.72 -16.75
C ASP A 61 2.96 -7.91 -15.90
N VAL A 62 3.78 -8.39 -14.97
CA VAL A 62 3.43 -9.53 -14.11
C VAL A 62 2.47 -9.10 -12.99
N SER A 63 2.65 -7.89 -12.47
CA SER A 63 1.96 -7.44 -11.25
C SER A 63 0.96 -6.34 -11.53
N GLU A 64 -0.24 -6.51 -11.01
CA GLU A 64 -1.29 -5.48 -11.02
C GLU A 64 -1.07 -4.41 -9.92
N LEU A 65 -0.36 -4.77 -8.84
CA LEU A 65 0.04 -3.87 -7.77
C LEU A 65 1.53 -4.04 -7.45
N VAL A 66 2.27 -2.94 -7.51
CA VAL A 66 3.67 -2.89 -7.09
C VAL A 66 3.80 -1.95 -5.90
N VAL A 67 4.22 -2.49 -4.77
CA VAL A 67 4.48 -1.76 -3.52
C VAL A 67 5.98 -1.70 -3.29
N CYS A 68 6.53 -0.52 -3.07
CA CYS A 68 7.94 -0.35 -2.75
C CYS A 68 8.08 0.45 -1.44
N GLU A 69 8.73 -0.16 -0.44
CA GLU A 69 9.07 0.50 0.82
C GLU A 69 10.31 1.37 0.64
N LEU A 70 10.18 2.64 1.00
CA LEU A 70 11.27 3.63 0.93
C LEU A 70 11.75 3.97 2.34
N HIS A 71 13.06 3.84 2.57
CA HIS A 71 13.71 4.24 3.82
C HIS A 71 14.29 5.64 3.77
N LYS A 72 14.51 6.15 2.57
CA LYS A 72 15.00 7.52 2.30
C LYS A 72 14.14 8.20 1.25
N PRO A 73 14.15 9.53 1.18
CA PRO A 73 13.51 10.27 0.10
C PRO A 73 14.07 9.83 -1.26
N ILE A 74 13.17 9.45 -2.17
CA ILE A 74 13.57 9.13 -3.55
C ILE A 74 14.06 10.40 -4.26
N GLN A 75 15.18 10.30 -4.96
CA GLN A 75 15.68 11.39 -5.79
C GLN A 75 14.76 11.60 -6.99
N TYR A 76 14.62 12.86 -7.40
CA TYR A 76 13.74 13.22 -8.51
C TYR A 76 14.10 12.51 -9.83
N SER A 77 15.39 12.30 -10.10
CA SER A 77 15.87 11.54 -11.26
C SER A 77 15.33 10.12 -11.29
N ASN A 78 15.39 9.42 -10.16
CA ASN A 78 14.87 8.06 -10.03
C ASN A 78 13.35 8.01 -10.18
N LEU A 79 12.63 8.94 -9.55
CA LEU A 79 11.19 9.04 -9.71
C LEU A 79 10.79 9.30 -11.16
N ARG A 80 11.53 10.18 -11.86
CA ARG A 80 11.28 10.46 -13.27
C ARG A 80 11.48 9.22 -14.14
N ARG A 81 12.50 8.39 -13.88
CA ARG A 81 12.72 7.11 -14.58
C ARG A 81 11.54 6.18 -14.39
N ILE A 82 11.07 6.02 -13.17
CA ILE A 82 9.89 5.19 -12.85
C ILE A 82 8.66 5.68 -13.62
N ILE A 83 8.40 6.99 -13.61
CA ILE A 83 7.26 7.58 -14.32
C ILE A 83 7.37 7.35 -15.84
N LEU A 84 8.57 7.44 -16.40
CA LEU A 84 8.80 7.20 -17.82
C LEU A 84 8.62 5.72 -18.18
N SER A 85 9.17 4.79 -17.38
CA SER A 85 8.95 3.36 -17.55
C SER A 85 7.47 2.99 -17.46
N PHE A 86 6.73 3.60 -16.54
CA PHE A 86 5.31 3.40 -16.38
C PHE A 86 4.51 3.88 -17.61
N LYS A 87 4.87 5.02 -18.21
CA LYS A 87 4.21 5.55 -19.40
C LYS A 87 4.49 4.73 -20.65
N SER A 88 5.76 4.31 -20.87
CA SER A 88 6.12 3.51 -22.05
C SER A 88 5.36 2.18 -22.09
N VAL A 89 5.17 1.53 -20.94
CA VAL A 89 4.38 0.28 -20.88
C VAL A 89 2.92 0.51 -21.24
N GLY A 90 2.32 1.62 -20.81
CA GLY A 90 0.93 1.96 -21.13
C GLY A 90 0.70 2.25 -22.61
N GLU A 91 1.66 2.87 -23.27
CA GLU A 91 1.57 3.21 -24.69
C GLU A 91 1.80 1.97 -25.60
N GLU A 92 2.74 1.09 -25.21
CA GLU A 92 3.10 -0.08 -26.03
C GLU A 92 2.06 -1.21 -25.96
N LYS A 93 1.48 -1.46 -24.80
CA LYS A 93 0.71 -2.70 -24.56
C LYS A 93 -0.80 -2.56 -24.61
N ASN A 94 -1.33 -1.35 -24.63
CA ASN A 94 -2.78 -1.10 -24.52
C ASN A 94 -3.44 -1.86 -23.35
N THR A 95 -2.67 -2.13 -22.28
CA THR A 95 -3.04 -2.90 -21.09
C THR A 95 -3.36 -1.98 -19.92
N THR A 96 -4.05 -2.52 -18.93
CA THR A 96 -4.32 -1.79 -17.69
C THR A 96 -3.01 -1.56 -16.93
N LEU A 97 -2.65 -0.30 -16.72
CA LEU A 97 -1.44 0.05 -15.97
C LEU A 97 -1.49 -0.46 -14.53
N PRO A 98 -0.38 -0.99 -14.00
CA PRO A 98 -0.32 -1.43 -12.63
C PRO A 98 -0.47 -0.25 -11.64
N ILE A 99 -0.98 -0.54 -10.45
CA ILE A 99 -1.00 0.44 -9.36
C ILE A 99 0.38 0.45 -8.71
N VAL A 100 1.00 1.63 -8.60
CA VAL A 100 2.31 1.79 -7.95
C VAL A 100 2.15 2.54 -6.65
N LEU A 101 2.59 1.94 -5.56
CA LEU A 101 2.57 2.51 -4.22
C LEU A 101 3.99 2.65 -3.68
N LEU A 102 4.42 3.88 -3.44
CA LEU A 102 5.62 4.19 -2.68
C LEU A 102 5.23 4.37 -1.21
N VAL A 103 5.71 3.48 -0.36
CA VAL A 103 5.38 3.45 1.07
C VAL A 103 6.57 3.94 1.88
N SER A 104 6.32 4.84 2.82
CA SER A 104 7.35 5.32 3.73
C SER A 104 6.77 5.51 5.12
N SER A 105 7.56 5.18 6.14
CA SER A 105 7.27 5.48 7.55
C SER A 105 7.47 6.96 7.89
N PHE A 106 8.16 7.72 7.03
CA PHE A 106 8.42 9.13 7.21
C PHE A 106 7.46 9.98 6.38
N GLN A 107 7.16 11.19 6.85
CA GLN A 107 6.41 12.17 6.08
C GLN A 107 7.28 12.76 4.95
N ILE A 108 7.48 11.98 3.91
CA ILE A 108 8.27 12.39 2.76
C ILE A 108 7.37 13.11 1.73
N LYS A 109 7.72 14.33 1.39
CA LYS A 109 7.06 15.04 0.29
C LYS A 109 7.71 14.66 -1.04
N ILE A 110 7.18 13.66 -1.71
CA ILE A 110 7.64 13.26 -3.06
C ILE A 110 6.93 14.14 -4.09
N ILE A 111 7.70 14.88 -4.89
CA ILE A 111 7.17 15.67 -6.01
C ILE A 111 6.92 14.73 -7.19
N GLY A 112 5.83 14.91 -7.93
CA GLY A 112 5.55 14.10 -9.13
C GLY A 112 4.58 12.94 -8.93
N VAL A 113 4.27 12.53 -7.67
CA VAL A 113 3.23 11.52 -7.43
C VAL A 113 1.82 12.09 -7.71
N GLU A 114 0.92 11.26 -8.17
CA GLU A 114 -0.46 11.66 -8.46
C GLU A 114 -1.25 11.95 -7.20
N SER A 115 -1.10 11.11 -6.17
CA SER A 115 -1.77 11.29 -4.90
C SER A 115 -0.83 10.99 -3.73
N ARG A 116 -1.14 11.55 -2.57
CA ARG A 116 -0.41 11.33 -1.32
C ARG A 116 -1.39 11.08 -0.20
N TRP A 117 -1.16 10.00 0.54
CA TRP A 117 -2.03 9.50 1.56
C TRP A 117 -1.28 9.30 2.88
N TYR A 118 -1.93 9.65 3.97
CA TYR A 118 -1.47 9.36 5.32
C TYR A 118 -2.48 8.45 6.00
N MET A 119 -1.99 7.42 6.65
CA MET A 119 -2.79 6.51 7.45
C MET A 119 -2.26 6.47 8.87
N LYS A 120 -3.14 6.69 9.83
CA LYS A 120 -2.81 6.61 11.26
C LYS A 120 -3.89 5.81 12.00
N PRO A 121 -3.52 5.10 13.09
CA PRO A 121 -4.51 4.48 13.95
C PRO A 121 -5.39 5.56 14.59
N SER A 122 -6.69 5.28 14.64
CA SER A 122 -7.66 6.17 15.32
C SER A 122 -8.09 5.51 16.63
N LEU A 123 -7.77 6.16 17.74
CA LEU A 123 -8.18 5.70 19.06
C LEU A 123 -9.66 6.00 19.27
N LEU A 124 -10.46 4.97 19.49
CA LEU A 124 -11.82 5.14 20.02
C LEU A 124 -11.72 5.28 21.53
N ILE A 125 -11.90 6.48 22.04
CA ILE A 125 -12.25 6.69 23.44
C ILE A 125 -13.78 6.42 23.53
N ASN A 126 -14.18 5.17 23.53
CA ASN A 126 -15.56 4.81 23.88
C ASN A 126 -15.68 4.71 25.39
N SER A 127 -16.15 5.78 26.00
CA SER A 127 -16.41 5.89 27.44
C SER A 127 -17.68 5.14 27.89
N SER A 128 -18.36 4.43 27.02
CA SER A 128 -19.62 3.78 27.40
C SER A 128 -19.89 2.51 26.60
N THR A 129 -19.37 1.39 27.07
CA THR A 129 -20.12 0.12 27.16
C THR A 129 -19.20 -1.02 27.61
N LYS A 130 -19.45 -1.52 28.82
CA LYS A 130 -18.87 -2.78 29.40
C LYS A 130 -19.40 -4.03 28.67
N LYS A 131 -19.44 -4.10 27.35
CA LYS A 131 -19.73 -5.34 26.65
C LYS A 131 -18.43 -6.06 26.32
N ARG A 132 -18.26 -7.29 26.79
CA ARG A 132 -17.17 -8.21 26.46
C ARG A 132 -16.92 -8.16 24.95
N ARG A 133 -15.76 -7.66 24.56
CA ARG A 133 -15.34 -7.58 23.16
C ARG A 133 -14.93 -8.96 22.70
N SER A 134 -15.78 -9.61 21.91
CA SER A 134 -15.44 -10.86 21.23
C SER A 134 -14.74 -10.64 19.87
N PHE A 135 -14.55 -9.38 19.44
CA PHE A 135 -13.98 -9.05 18.14
C PHE A 135 -12.96 -7.92 18.27
N LEU A 136 -11.81 -8.08 17.61
CA LEU A 136 -10.83 -7.02 17.45
C LEU A 136 -11.32 -6.08 16.33
N GLU A 137 -11.85 -4.92 16.73
CA GLU A 137 -12.16 -3.84 15.79
C GLU A 137 -11.00 -2.86 15.76
N GLU A 138 -10.36 -2.74 14.61
CA GLU A 138 -9.32 -1.76 14.36
C GLU A 138 -9.91 -0.58 13.60
N ARG A 139 -9.51 0.62 13.95
CA ARG A 139 -9.94 1.84 13.29
C ARG A 139 -8.75 2.65 12.84
N TRP A 140 -8.80 3.09 11.60
CA TRP A 140 -7.76 3.87 10.96
C TRP A 140 -8.35 5.12 10.34
N GLU A 141 -7.61 6.22 10.43
CA GLU A 141 -7.90 7.44 9.71
C GLU A 141 -6.99 7.52 8.50
N LEU A 142 -7.60 7.65 7.31
CA LEU A 142 -6.91 7.80 6.03
C LEU A 142 -7.15 9.21 5.51
N THR A 143 -6.10 9.99 5.35
CA THR A 143 -6.17 11.38 4.87
C THR A 143 -5.43 11.52 3.55
N CYS A 144 -6.10 12.07 2.54
CA CYS A 144 -5.49 12.47 1.28
C CYS A 144 -4.96 13.90 1.39
N SER A 145 -3.66 14.10 1.30
CA SER A 145 -3.01 15.42 1.37
C SER A 145 -2.64 16.00 0.01
N LYS A 146 -2.69 15.18 -1.05
CA LYS A 146 -2.50 15.57 -2.44
C LYS A 146 -3.30 14.66 -3.34
N SER A 147 -4.10 15.21 -4.23
CA SER A 147 -4.80 14.50 -5.30
C SER A 147 -5.19 15.49 -6.38
N ARG A 148 -5.41 14.99 -7.60
CA ARG A 148 -6.09 15.73 -8.67
C ARG A 148 -7.60 15.84 -8.41
N LEU A 149 -8.13 14.93 -7.58
CA LEU A 149 -9.50 14.94 -7.10
C LEU A 149 -9.60 15.71 -5.78
N ASN A 150 -10.81 15.84 -5.26
CA ASN A 150 -11.04 16.52 -3.98
C ASN A 150 -10.27 15.84 -2.84
N LEU A 151 -9.63 16.66 -2.01
CA LEU A 151 -8.99 16.21 -0.79
C LEU A 151 -10.09 15.80 0.21
N SER A 152 -9.92 14.63 0.80
CA SER A 152 -10.89 14.08 1.75
C SER A 152 -10.17 13.21 2.78
N SER A 153 -10.85 13.03 3.90
CA SER A 153 -10.44 12.07 4.92
C SER A 153 -11.48 10.97 5.05
N TRP A 154 -11.03 9.76 5.35
CA TRP A 154 -11.90 8.60 5.54
C TRP A 154 -11.55 7.87 6.82
N ILE A 155 -12.54 7.25 7.41
CA ILE A 155 -12.39 6.35 8.53
C ILE A 155 -12.56 4.93 8.02
N ILE A 156 -11.55 4.11 8.23
CA ILE A 156 -11.54 2.70 7.87
C ILE A 156 -11.72 1.91 9.16
N LYS A 157 -12.76 1.11 9.22
CA LYS A 157 -13.00 0.16 10.31
C LYS A 157 -12.80 -1.25 9.79
N THR A 158 -11.94 -2.01 10.46
CA THR A 158 -11.74 -3.41 10.14
C THR A 158 -12.21 -4.27 11.31
N ARG A 159 -12.90 -5.35 11.02
CA ARG A 159 -13.35 -6.31 12.00
C ARG A 159 -12.90 -7.71 11.57
N GLN A 160 -12.20 -8.40 12.45
CA GLN A 160 -11.83 -9.79 12.24
C GLN A 160 -12.89 -10.68 12.88
N GLN A 161 -13.45 -11.62 12.11
CA GLN A 161 -14.37 -12.65 12.58
C GLN A 161 -13.66 -14.01 12.46
N GLY A 162 -13.18 -14.54 13.59
CA GLY A 162 -12.43 -15.80 13.61
C GLY A 162 -11.08 -15.70 12.88
N TYR A 163 -10.68 -16.81 12.24
CA TYR A 163 -9.46 -16.88 11.42
C TYR A 163 -9.68 -16.45 9.96
N ASP A 164 -10.95 -16.18 9.60
CA ASP A 164 -11.35 -15.82 8.26
C ASP A 164 -11.15 -14.32 7.93
N ARG A 165 -11.47 -13.98 6.68
CA ARG A 165 -11.28 -12.64 6.10
C ARG A 165 -11.81 -11.53 7.01
N ARG A 166 -11.00 -10.50 7.17
CA ARG A 166 -11.43 -9.25 7.82
C ARG A 166 -12.49 -8.55 6.98
N THR A 167 -13.59 -8.15 7.58
CA THR A 167 -14.56 -7.24 6.97
C THR A 167 -14.05 -5.81 7.10
N MET A 168 -14.33 -4.97 6.09
CA MET A 168 -13.88 -3.59 6.07
C MET A 168 -15.02 -2.67 5.70
N ASN A 169 -15.21 -1.62 6.48
CA ASN A 169 -16.14 -0.53 6.20
C ASN A 169 -15.37 0.78 6.08
N VAL A 170 -15.65 1.53 5.02
CA VAL A 170 -15.01 2.82 4.75
C VAL A 170 -16.10 3.90 4.80
N HIS A 171 -15.89 4.92 5.64
CA HIS A 171 -16.78 6.06 5.77
C HIS A 171 -16.00 7.34 5.53
N LYS A 172 -16.58 8.28 4.80
CA LYS A 172 -16.01 9.63 4.69
C LYS A 172 -16.01 10.27 6.08
N ALA A 173 -14.88 10.84 6.49
CA ALA A 173 -14.82 11.63 7.70
C ALA A 173 -15.58 12.94 7.46
N THR A 174 -16.55 13.23 8.32
CA THR A 174 -17.29 14.50 8.34
C THR A 174 -16.46 15.61 8.94
#